data_9148f99e3fbd6af10a57f22e411e0790
#
_entry.id   9148f99e3fbd6af10a57f22e411e0790
#
_cell.length_a   1.000
_cell.length_b   1.000
_cell.length_c   1.000
_cell.angle_alpha   90.00
_cell.angle_beta   90.00
_cell.angle_gamma   90.00
#
_symmetry.space_group_name_H-M   'P 1'
#
loop_
_entity.id
_entity.type
_entity.pdbx_description
1 polymer ?
#
loop_
_entity_poly.entity_id
_entity_poly.type
_entity_poly.pdbx_seq_one_letter_code
_entity_poly.pdbx_strand_id
1 'polypeptide(L)'
;MTVLGGLGAVFSRDLSRRDIYNGMMARHCYGTTGARIYLDITANKVRMGDVSNSSGPTNIWGCVHGTAPIEYIALFNRSRELRRFHPNAETRDMNRIKIIWSGATHQDRGRFMKWDGGLEMNSGVIMGAIPLNMYTAKYGIDVLGERHVTWRSITSGQEEGILIHINASDDTVIAFEAGPAKIKFNVGEVRSSNLRWDLGGLDQFVTASTLHTDDNTFDAEFDYIDDSPVEGEQAYWVRVVQTDFHRAWSSPIYIENKIRKNL
;
A
#
# COMPACT_ATOMS: atom_id res chain seq x y z
N MET A 1 9.38 -6.95 23.08
CA MET A 1 8.70 -7.08 21.78
C MET A 1 8.90 -5.74 21.08
N THR A 2 9.83 -5.66 20.12
CA THR A 2 10.08 -4.41 19.40
C THR A 2 9.06 -4.36 18.26
N VAL A 3 7.99 -3.59 18.44
CA VAL A 3 7.09 -3.25 17.34
C VAL A 3 7.81 -2.15 16.56
N LEU A 4 8.10 -2.37 15.29
CA LEU A 4 8.54 -1.31 14.39
C LEU A 4 7.34 -0.35 14.26
N GLY A 5 7.43 0.79 14.94
CA GLY A 5 6.40 1.83 14.84
C GLY A 5 6.49 2.57 13.51
N GLY A 6 5.41 3.26 13.14
CA GLY A 6 5.44 4.20 12.03
C GLY A 6 6.43 5.34 12.27
N LEU A 7 6.85 6.00 11.20
CA LEU A 7 7.68 7.20 11.24
C LEU A 7 6.84 8.42 10.84
N GLY A 8 7.05 9.54 11.52
CA GLY A 8 6.63 10.86 11.07
C GLY A 8 7.79 11.58 10.40
N ALA A 9 7.60 12.05 9.18
CA ALA A 9 8.53 12.91 8.49
C ALA A 9 8.00 14.35 8.51
N VAL A 10 8.89 15.32 8.70
CA VAL A 10 8.56 16.75 8.79
C VAL A 10 9.45 17.55 7.85
N PHE A 11 8.84 18.35 7.00
CA PHE A 11 9.57 19.35 6.23
C PHE A 11 9.92 20.52 7.14
N SER A 12 11.20 20.72 7.35
CA SER A 12 11.75 21.72 8.24
C SER A 12 12.84 22.52 7.53
N ARG A 13 12.96 23.80 7.86
CA ARG A 13 14.00 24.67 7.30
C ARG A 13 15.38 24.25 7.76
N ASP A 14 15.50 23.87 9.03
CA ASP A 14 16.69 23.26 9.61
C ASP A 14 16.30 22.24 10.72
N LEU A 15 17.30 21.59 11.35
CA LEU A 15 17.09 20.60 12.40
C LEU A 15 16.94 21.23 13.80
N SER A 16 16.65 22.52 13.90
CA SER A 16 16.39 23.15 15.20
C SER A 16 15.02 22.68 15.74
N ARG A 17 14.92 22.59 17.07
CA ARG A 17 13.65 22.28 17.74
C ARG A 17 12.52 23.22 17.28
N ARG A 18 12.84 24.49 17.10
CA ARG A 18 11.89 25.53 16.69
C ARG A 18 11.34 25.27 15.29
N ASP A 19 12.23 24.99 14.33
CA ASP A 19 11.82 24.83 12.93
C ASP A 19 11.11 23.50 12.70
N ILE A 20 11.53 22.42 13.40
CA ILE A 20 10.77 21.16 13.41
C ILE A 20 9.37 21.37 13.98
N TYR A 21 9.25 22.08 15.12
CA TYR A 21 7.95 22.40 15.71
C TYR A 21 7.07 23.23 14.77
N ASN A 22 7.66 24.25 14.10
CA ASN A 22 6.94 25.05 13.13
C ASN A 22 6.46 24.23 11.93
N GLY A 23 7.26 23.30 11.41
CA GLY A 23 6.88 22.37 10.35
C GLY A 23 5.71 21.49 10.77
N MET A 24 5.72 20.95 11.98
CA MET A 24 4.62 20.16 12.53
C MET A 24 3.34 20.99 12.68
N MET A 25 3.44 22.22 13.23
CA MET A 25 2.30 23.13 13.39
C MET A 25 1.70 23.57 12.06
N ALA A 26 2.54 23.72 11.03
CA ALA A 26 2.11 23.99 9.67
C ALA A 26 1.56 22.72 8.95
N ARG A 27 1.60 21.55 9.59
CA ARG A 27 1.21 20.26 8.97
C ARG A 27 2.07 19.87 7.75
N HIS A 28 3.25 20.45 7.60
CA HIS A 28 4.23 20.10 6.57
C HIS A 28 4.88 18.77 6.94
N CYS A 29 4.08 17.72 7.03
CA CYS A 29 4.52 16.43 7.49
C CYS A 29 3.73 15.30 6.82
N TYR A 30 4.28 14.10 6.90
CA TYR A 30 3.64 12.89 6.42
C TYR A 30 4.03 11.70 7.30
N GLY A 31 3.28 10.61 7.21
CA GLY A 31 3.54 9.39 7.97
C GLY A 31 3.93 8.23 7.08
N THR A 32 4.73 7.30 7.63
CA THR A 32 5.04 6.03 6.97
C THR A 32 4.86 4.85 7.93
N THR A 33 4.83 3.63 7.42
CA THR A 33 4.80 2.39 8.21
C THR A 33 6.17 1.97 8.75
N GLY A 34 7.16 2.85 8.75
CA GLY A 34 8.51 2.59 9.28
C GLY A 34 9.61 2.61 8.21
N ALA A 35 9.28 2.49 6.93
CA ALA A 35 10.23 2.72 5.85
C ALA A 35 10.45 4.23 5.64
N ARG A 36 11.68 4.61 5.27
CA ARG A 36 12.05 6.01 5.03
C ARG A 36 11.68 6.45 3.61
N ILE A 37 10.42 6.28 3.26
CA ILE A 37 9.87 6.76 1.99
C ILE A 37 9.89 8.28 2.02
N TYR A 38 10.48 8.92 0.99
CA TYR A 38 10.32 10.35 0.77
C TYR A 38 9.05 10.60 -0.03
N LEU A 39 8.27 11.60 0.38
CA LEU A 39 7.01 11.98 -0.26
C LEU A 39 6.84 13.49 -0.21
N ASP A 40 6.74 14.13 -1.38
CA ASP A 40 6.35 15.54 -1.49
C ASP A 40 5.18 15.68 -2.47
N ILE A 41 4.20 16.50 -2.11
CA ILE A 41 3.06 16.84 -2.97
C ILE A 41 2.74 18.32 -2.91
N THR A 42 2.26 18.84 -4.03
CA THR A 42 1.74 20.20 -4.13
C THR A 42 0.41 20.22 -4.86
N ALA A 43 -0.45 21.19 -4.53
CA ALA A 43 -1.67 21.50 -5.28
C ALA A 43 -1.68 23.00 -5.58
N ASN A 44 -1.73 23.39 -6.88
CA ASN A 44 -1.59 24.78 -7.32
C ASN A 44 -0.32 25.45 -6.72
N LYS A 45 0.79 24.70 -6.61
CA LYS A 45 2.07 25.10 -6.00
C LYS A 45 2.02 25.32 -4.47
N VAL A 46 0.92 25.00 -3.83
CA VAL A 46 0.77 25.03 -2.36
C VAL A 46 1.18 23.67 -1.81
N ARG A 47 1.97 23.64 -0.75
CA ARG A 47 2.55 22.41 -0.19
C ARG A 47 1.55 21.66 0.68
N MET A 48 1.80 20.35 0.89
CA MET A 48 1.03 19.56 1.86
C MET A 48 0.95 20.24 3.23
N GLY A 49 -0.24 20.23 3.83
CA GLY A 49 -0.55 20.89 5.10
C GLY A 49 -1.10 22.31 4.96
N ASP A 50 -0.84 22.98 3.84
CA ASP A 50 -1.30 24.36 3.62
C ASP A 50 -2.78 24.42 3.23
N VAL A 51 -3.32 25.63 3.36
CA VAL A 51 -4.69 26.00 2.96
C VAL A 51 -4.61 27.11 1.93
N SER A 52 -5.34 27.00 0.83
CA SER A 52 -5.38 28.00 -0.24
C SER A 52 -6.78 28.13 -0.84
N ASN A 53 -6.99 29.18 -1.64
CA ASN A 53 -8.23 29.39 -2.39
C ASN A 53 -7.98 29.15 -3.88
N SER A 54 -8.98 28.59 -4.57
CA SER A 54 -8.98 28.47 -6.02
C SER A 54 -10.35 28.86 -6.59
N SER A 55 -10.38 29.22 -7.86
CA SER A 55 -11.62 29.49 -8.63
C SER A 55 -11.64 28.74 -9.96
N GLY A 56 -10.80 27.73 -10.12
CA GLY A 56 -10.64 26.95 -11.33
C GLY A 56 -10.03 25.58 -11.04
N PRO A 57 -9.51 24.90 -12.07
CA PRO A 57 -8.88 23.60 -11.93
C PRO A 57 -7.78 23.57 -10.86
N THR A 58 -7.61 22.43 -10.23
CA THR A 58 -6.54 22.19 -9.26
C THR A 58 -5.49 21.28 -9.88
N ASN A 59 -4.27 21.80 -10.05
CA ASN A 59 -3.13 21.03 -10.54
C ASN A 59 -2.41 20.41 -9.36
N ILE A 60 -2.40 19.09 -9.29
CA ILE A 60 -1.71 18.32 -8.26
C ILE A 60 -0.45 17.71 -8.88
N TRP A 61 0.68 17.89 -8.22
CA TRP A 61 1.94 17.27 -8.56
C TRP A 61 2.53 16.61 -7.32
N GLY A 62 3.26 15.51 -7.52
CA GLY A 62 3.99 14.89 -6.43
C GLY A 62 5.15 14.04 -6.90
N CYS A 63 6.12 13.86 -5.99
CA CYS A 63 7.24 12.95 -6.18
C CYS A 63 7.42 12.04 -4.96
N VAL A 64 7.92 10.85 -5.25
CA VAL A 64 8.13 9.79 -4.27
C VAL A 64 9.50 9.16 -4.53
N HIS A 65 10.28 8.96 -3.46
CA HIS A 65 11.48 8.11 -3.49
C HIS A 65 11.28 6.99 -2.47
N GLY A 66 11.16 5.79 -2.96
CA GLY A 66 10.91 4.59 -2.15
C GLY A 66 12.19 3.96 -1.62
N THR A 67 12.02 3.10 -0.63
CA THR A 67 13.06 2.19 -0.12
C THR A 67 12.94 0.78 -0.72
N ALA A 68 11.84 0.54 -1.42
CA ALA A 68 11.55 -0.61 -2.27
C ALA A 68 10.75 -0.11 -3.49
N PRO A 69 10.60 -0.90 -4.56
CA PRO A 69 9.85 -0.51 -5.74
C PRO A 69 8.42 -0.05 -5.39
N ILE A 70 7.97 1.02 -6.04
CA ILE A 70 6.64 1.61 -5.81
C ILE A 70 5.61 0.82 -6.60
N GLU A 71 4.66 0.19 -5.90
CA GLU A 71 3.57 -0.56 -6.53
C GLU A 71 2.51 0.39 -7.09
N TYR A 72 2.09 1.38 -6.30
CA TYR A 72 1.17 2.42 -6.76
C TYR A 72 1.18 3.66 -5.86
N ILE A 73 0.70 4.76 -6.44
CA ILE A 73 0.38 6.00 -5.74
C ILE A 73 -1.11 6.27 -5.96
N ALA A 74 -1.89 6.35 -4.89
CA ALA A 74 -3.31 6.69 -4.96
C ALA A 74 -3.54 8.13 -4.49
N LEU A 75 -4.14 8.94 -5.36
CA LEU A 75 -4.55 10.31 -5.07
C LEU A 75 -6.01 10.35 -4.62
N PHE A 76 -6.26 11.05 -3.54
CA PHE A 76 -7.58 11.22 -2.95
C PHE A 76 -7.98 12.69 -2.88
N ASN A 77 -9.29 12.92 -2.97
CA ASN A 77 -9.93 14.12 -2.49
C ASN A 77 -10.91 13.73 -1.38
N ARG A 78 -10.64 14.16 -0.15
CA ARG A 78 -11.33 13.68 1.05
C ARG A 78 -11.24 12.15 1.13
N SER A 79 -12.36 11.42 1.11
CA SER A 79 -12.41 9.96 1.13
C SER A 79 -12.49 9.31 -0.25
N ARG A 80 -12.66 10.10 -1.33
CA ARG A 80 -12.81 9.58 -2.69
C ARG A 80 -11.44 9.44 -3.36
N GLU A 81 -11.08 8.23 -3.80
CA GLU A 81 -9.94 8.02 -4.68
C GLU A 81 -10.25 8.63 -6.05
N LEU A 82 -9.42 9.59 -6.49
CA LEU A 82 -9.54 10.26 -7.79
C LEU A 82 -8.81 9.50 -8.86
N ARG A 83 -7.57 9.08 -8.56
CA ARG A 83 -6.69 8.41 -9.51
C ARG A 83 -5.71 7.51 -8.79
N ARG A 84 -5.37 6.40 -9.44
CA ARG A 84 -4.27 5.53 -9.05
C ARG A 84 -3.25 5.50 -10.16
N PHE A 85 -2.00 5.80 -9.80
CA PHE A 85 -0.84 5.79 -10.70
C PHE A 85 -0.04 4.52 -10.41
N HIS A 86 0.26 3.76 -11.42
CA HIS A 86 1.21 2.67 -11.38
C HIS A 86 2.43 3.14 -12.17
N PRO A 87 3.59 3.38 -11.53
CA PRO A 87 4.75 3.98 -12.20
C PRO A 87 5.21 3.23 -13.45
N ASN A 88 4.98 1.91 -13.50
CA ASN A 88 5.25 1.05 -14.65
C ASN A 88 4.00 0.22 -15.00
N ALA A 89 2.91 0.90 -15.36
CA ALA A 89 1.62 0.26 -15.66
C ALA A 89 1.67 -0.76 -16.81
N GLU A 90 2.64 -0.65 -17.69
CA GLU A 90 2.83 -1.54 -18.84
C GLU A 90 3.59 -2.83 -18.47
N THR A 91 4.27 -2.85 -17.33
CA THR A 91 5.09 -3.98 -16.89
C THR A 91 4.41 -4.70 -15.74
N ARG A 92 3.79 -5.84 -16.02
CA ARG A 92 3.23 -6.74 -15.02
C ARG A 92 4.18 -7.91 -14.85
N ASP A 93 4.75 -8.08 -13.65
CA ASP A 93 5.56 -9.25 -13.36
C ASP A 93 4.66 -10.45 -13.06
N MET A 94 4.46 -11.26 -14.11
CA MET A 94 3.59 -12.43 -14.09
C MET A 94 4.14 -13.59 -13.26
N ASN A 95 5.41 -13.52 -12.85
CA ASN A 95 6.08 -14.54 -12.04
C ASN A 95 6.15 -14.19 -10.56
N ARG A 96 5.69 -12.98 -10.19
CA ARG A 96 5.57 -12.56 -8.80
C ARG A 96 4.12 -12.51 -8.40
N ILE A 97 3.75 -13.38 -7.47
CA ILE A 97 2.38 -13.48 -6.94
C ILE A 97 2.39 -12.98 -5.49
N LYS A 98 1.58 -11.97 -5.24
CA LYS A 98 1.32 -11.41 -3.93
C LYS A 98 0.05 -12.03 -3.38
N ILE A 99 0.14 -12.68 -2.21
CA ILE A 99 -0.99 -13.25 -1.49
C ILE A 99 -1.12 -12.51 -0.18
N ILE A 100 -2.26 -11.85 0.03
CA ILE A 100 -2.56 -11.03 1.19
C ILE A 100 -3.75 -11.64 1.93
N TRP A 101 -3.68 -11.63 3.25
CA TRP A 101 -4.78 -11.98 4.14
C TRP A 101 -4.99 -10.89 5.19
N SER A 102 -6.19 -10.81 5.69
CA SER A 102 -6.58 -9.86 6.71
C SER A 102 -7.69 -10.42 7.57
N GLY A 103 -8.00 -9.71 8.62
CA GLY A 103 -9.15 -9.94 9.45
C GLY A 103 -8.84 -10.03 10.94
N ALA A 104 -9.92 -10.10 11.70
CA ALA A 104 -9.89 -10.19 13.15
C ALA A 104 -10.93 -11.20 13.65
N THR A 105 -10.85 -11.59 14.94
CA THR A 105 -11.85 -12.40 15.59
C THR A 105 -12.77 -11.55 16.47
N HIS A 106 -13.99 -12.01 16.70
CA HIS A 106 -14.87 -11.44 17.73
C HIS A 106 -14.48 -11.87 19.16
N GLN A 107 -13.71 -12.96 19.25
CA GLN A 107 -13.25 -13.55 20.49
C GLN A 107 -11.94 -12.89 20.88
N ASP A 108 -11.68 -12.71 22.17
CA ASP A 108 -10.52 -12.07 22.77
C ASP A 108 -10.47 -10.55 22.76
N ARG A 109 -9.82 -9.99 23.79
CA ARG A 109 -9.61 -8.53 23.92
C ARG A 109 -8.76 -7.94 22.79
N GLY A 110 -7.83 -8.74 22.24
CA GLY A 110 -6.94 -8.32 21.16
C GLY A 110 -7.49 -8.55 19.76
N ARG A 111 -8.62 -9.27 19.64
CA ARG A 111 -9.24 -9.65 18.37
C ARG A 111 -8.28 -10.31 17.36
N PHE A 112 -7.25 -10.97 17.87
CA PHE A 112 -6.20 -11.56 17.04
C PHE A 112 -6.70 -12.77 16.25
N MET A 113 -6.42 -12.75 14.95
CA MET A 113 -6.64 -13.87 14.05
C MET A 113 -5.30 -14.49 13.67
N LYS A 114 -5.13 -15.80 13.93
CA LYS A 114 -3.94 -16.54 13.51
C LYS A 114 -4.10 -16.98 12.06
N TRP A 115 -3.05 -16.73 11.29
CA TRP A 115 -2.90 -17.14 9.90
C TRP A 115 -1.68 -18.04 9.71
N ASP A 116 -1.31 -18.80 10.79
CA ASP A 116 -0.27 -19.83 10.66
C ASP A 116 -0.68 -20.83 9.60
N GLY A 117 0.22 -21.13 8.68
CA GLY A 117 -0.11 -22.02 7.58
C GLY A 117 0.96 -22.07 6.49
N GLY A 118 0.53 -22.37 5.29
CA GLY A 118 1.42 -22.48 4.14
C GLY A 118 0.70 -22.52 2.81
N LEU A 119 1.50 -22.57 1.76
CA LEU A 119 1.05 -22.91 0.42
C LEU A 119 1.93 -24.01 -0.18
N GLU A 120 1.35 -24.76 -1.10
CA GLU A 120 2.02 -25.80 -1.87
C GLU A 120 1.65 -25.69 -3.34
N MET A 121 2.64 -25.90 -4.21
CA MET A 121 2.47 -25.97 -5.66
C MET A 121 2.58 -27.42 -6.13
N ASN A 122 1.65 -27.85 -6.98
CA ASN A 122 1.70 -29.19 -7.56
C ASN A 122 2.81 -29.36 -8.61
N SER A 123 3.28 -28.26 -9.22
CA SER A 123 4.33 -28.23 -10.23
C SER A 123 5.08 -26.89 -10.21
N GLY A 124 6.16 -26.76 -10.97
CA GLY A 124 6.98 -25.55 -10.99
C GLY A 124 7.90 -25.43 -9.78
N VAL A 125 8.48 -24.25 -9.58
CA VAL A 125 9.45 -23.95 -8.50
C VAL A 125 9.18 -22.59 -7.90
N ILE A 126 9.26 -22.48 -6.58
CA ILE A 126 9.31 -21.23 -5.82
C ILE A 126 10.77 -20.80 -5.76
N MET A 127 11.11 -19.71 -6.44
CA MET A 127 12.46 -19.16 -6.51
C MET A 127 12.80 -18.27 -5.30
N GLY A 128 11.78 -17.75 -4.63
CA GLY A 128 11.93 -16.90 -3.44
C GLY A 128 10.59 -16.54 -2.83
N ALA A 129 10.63 -16.14 -1.57
CA ALA A 129 9.46 -15.64 -0.85
C ALA A 129 9.86 -14.53 0.12
N ILE A 130 9.05 -13.47 0.21
CA ILE A 130 9.24 -12.32 1.07
C ILE A 130 8.00 -12.16 1.95
N PRO A 131 8.15 -12.05 3.29
CA PRO A 131 7.03 -11.75 4.17
C PRO A 131 6.61 -10.29 4.01
N LEU A 132 5.31 -10.02 3.96
CA LEU A 132 4.73 -8.70 3.82
C LEU A 132 4.03 -8.30 5.11
N ASN A 133 4.43 -7.16 5.68
CA ASN A 133 3.88 -6.57 6.91
C ASN A 133 4.04 -7.44 8.19
N MET A 134 4.90 -8.44 8.16
CA MET A 134 5.21 -9.31 9.31
C MET A 134 6.45 -8.79 10.05
N TYR A 135 6.30 -7.73 10.86
CA TYR A 135 7.43 -6.94 11.39
C TYR A 135 7.98 -7.42 12.74
N THR A 136 7.59 -8.58 13.24
CA THR A 136 8.12 -9.07 14.51
C THR A 136 8.94 -10.34 14.29
N ALA A 137 10.01 -10.52 15.05
CA ALA A 137 10.87 -11.71 14.99
C ALA A 137 10.12 -13.04 15.25
N LYS A 138 8.89 -12.98 15.73
CA LYS A 138 8.05 -14.15 16.02
C LYS A 138 7.27 -14.63 14.80
N TYR A 139 6.96 -13.71 13.87
CA TYR A 139 6.11 -13.95 12.70
C TYR A 139 6.93 -13.75 11.43
N GLY A 140 6.66 -14.55 10.41
CA GLY A 140 7.38 -14.53 9.16
C GLY A 140 7.41 -15.91 8.51
N ILE A 141 8.24 -16.06 7.49
CA ILE A 141 8.43 -17.32 6.79
C ILE A 141 9.28 -18.26 7.67
N ASP A 142 8.76 -19.45 7.94
CA ASP A 142 9.43 -20.50 8.71
C ASP A 142 10.22 -21.46 7.80
N VAL A 143 9.63 -21.91 6.69
CA VAL A 143 10.24 -22.81 5.73
C VAL A 143 9.99 -22.31 4.31
N LEU A 144 11.04 -22.30 3.52
CA LEU A 144 10.99 -22.08 2.08
C LEU A 144 11.61 -23.28 1.37
N GLY A 145 10.77 -24.06 0.68
CA GLY A 145 11.17 -25.18 -0.16
C GLY A 145 10.94 -24.91 -1.64
N GLU A 146 11.27 -25.85 -2.50
CA GLU A 146 11.11 -25.71 -3.95
C GLU A 146 9.65 -25.51 -4.39
N ARG A 147 8.70 -26.12 -3.66
CA ARG A 147 7.27 -26.08 -4.01
C ARG A 147 6.36 -25.72 -2.85
N HIS A 148 6.91 -25.45 -1.69
CA HIS A 148 6.11 -25.11 -0.52
C HIS A 148 6.76 -23.98 0.27
N VAL A 149 5.94 -23.16 0.91
CA VAL A 149 6.37 -22.17 1.88
C VAL A 149 5.41 -22.20 3.06
N THR A 150 5.95 -22.12 4.27
CA THR A 150 5.16 -22.03 5.50
C THR A 150 5.52 -20.79 6.29
N TRP A 151 4.58 -20.30 7.06
CA TRP A 151 4.76 -19.06 7.84
C TRP A 151 3.96 -19.10 9.14
N ARG A 152 4.34 -18.20 10.05
CA ARG A 152 3.53 -17.79 11.19
C ARG A 152 3.11 -16.36 11.02
N SER A 153 1.81 -16.09 11.18
CA SER A 153 1.22 -14.78 10.97
C SER A 153 0.05 -14.55 11.91
N ILE A 154 -0.17 -13.30 12.30
CA ILE A 154 -1.26 -12.88 13.15
C ILE A 154 -1.76 -11.50 12.78
N THR A 155 -3.06 -11.39 12.50
CA THR A 155 -3.70 -10.10 12.20
C THR A 155 -4.70 -9.69 13.29
N SER A 156 -4.98 -8.41 13.33
CA SER A 156 -6.00 -7.80 14.20
C SER A 156 -6.76 -6.72 13.41
N GLY A 157 -7.00 -7.02 12.11
CA GLY A 157 -7.58 -6.12 11.12
C GLY A 157 -6.57 -5.51 10.14
N GLN A 158 -5.25 -5.56 10.44
CA GLN A 158 -4.24 -5.21 9.43
C GLN A 158 -4.11 -6.32 8.38
N GLU A 159 -3.59 -5.95 7.23
CA GLU A 159 -3.21 -6.87 6.18
C GLU A 159 -1.79 -7.39 6.40
N GLU A 160 -1.59 -8.69 6.27
CA GLU A 160 -0.29 -9.36 6.18
C GLU A 160 -0.28 -10.26 4.93
N GLY A 161 0.88 -10.73 4.52
CA GLY A 161 0.95 -11.59 3.34
C GLY A 161 2.33 -12.10 3.02
N ILE A 162 2.43 -12.70 1.84
CA ILE A 162 3.69 -13.10 1.23
C ILE A 162 3.73 -12.67 -0.23
N LEU A 163 4.91 -12.34 -0.70
CA LEU A 163 5.23 -12.22 -2.11
C LEU A 163 6.10 -13.41 -2.50
N ILE A 164 5.62 -14.26 -3.40
CA ILE A 164 6.38 -15.38 -3.94
C ILE A 164 6.86 -15.06 -5.36
N HIS A 165 8.11 -15.44 -5.65
CA HIS A 165 8.65 -15.45 -7.01
C HIS A 165 8.66 -16.90 -7.49
N ILE A 166 7.98 -17.18 -8.58
CA ILE A 166 7.77 -18.54 -9.10
C ILE A 166 8.28 -18.70 -10.53
N ASN A 167 8.66 -19.91 -10.87
CA ASN A 167 8.79 -20.35 -12.26
C ASN A 167 7.80 -21.50 -12.46
N ALA A 168 6.65 -21.20 -13.07
CA ALA A 168 5.51 -22.11 -13.17
C ALA A 168 4.67 -21.82 -14.40
N SER A 169 4.00 -22.84 -14.94
CA SER A 169 3.01 -22.72 -16.01
C SER A 169 1.65 -22.26 -15.47
N ASP A 170 0.77 -21.85 -16.37
CA ASP A 170 -0.59 -21.42 -16.02
C ASP A 170 -1.43 -22.53 -15.39
N ASP A 171 -1.15 -23.80 -15.74
CA ASP A 171 -1.84 -24.98 -15.18
C ASP A 171 -1.40 -25.34 -13.76
N THR A 172 -0.33 -24.71 -13.25
CA THR A 172 0.16 -24.95 -11.90
C THR A 172 -0.89 -24.58 -10.88
N VAL A 173 -1.26 -25.52 -10.02
CA VAL A 173 -2.20 -25.31 -8.93
C VAL A 173 -1.45 -24.90 -7.66
N ILE A 174 -1.87 -23.81 -7.05
CA ILE A 174 -1.45 -23.38 -5.74
C ILE A 174 -2.55 -23.76 -4.73
N ALA A 175 -2.18 -24.56 -3.74
CA ALA A 175 -3.02 -24.89 -2.60
C ALA A 175 -2.56 -24.02 -1.41
N PHE A 176 -3.43 -23.12 -0.95
CA PHE A 176 -3.21 -22.23 0.18
C PHE A 176 -4.04 -22.71 1.37
N GLU A 177 -3.39 -22.92 2.52
CA GLU A 177 -4.06 -23.27 3.76
C GLU A 177 -3.48 -22.45 4.91
N ALA A 178 -4.26 -21.51 5.44
CA ALA A 178 -3.88 -20.69 6.60
C ALA A 178 -5.12 -20.16 7.33
N GLY A 179 -5.10 -20.22 8.66
CA GLY A 179 -6.24 -19.82 9.49
C GLY A 179 -7.53 -20.54 9.06
N PRO A 180 -8.61 -19.80 8.71
CA PRO A 180 -9.85 -20.38 8.24
C PRO A 180 -9.84 -20.73 6.76
N ALA A 181 -8.82 -20.27 6.01
CA ALA A 181 -8.77 -20.39 4.55
C ALA A 181 -8.21 -21.75 4.11
N LYS A 182 -8.95 -22.40 3.19
CA LYS A 182 -8.51 -23.55 2.40
C LYS A 182 -8.88 -23.28 0.95
N ILE A 183 -7.90 -22.79 0.18
CA ILE A 183 -8.14 -22.22 -1.14
C ILE A 183 -7.23 -22.94 -2.14
N LYS A 184 -7.77 -23.21 -3.34
CA LYS A 184 -6.98 -23.69 -4.48
C LYS A 184 -7.28 -22.80 -5.68
N PHE A 185 -6.25 -22.40 -6.40
CA PHE A 185 -6.36 -21.62 -7.62
C PHE A 185 -5.19 -21.94 -8.56
N ASN A 186 -5.36 -21.63 -9.83
CA ASN A 186 -4.32 -21.82 -10.84
C ASN A 186 -3.50 -20.54 -11.01
N VAL A 187 -2.23 -20.70 -11.34
CA VAL A 187 -1.33 -19.56 -11.67
C VAL A 187 -1.92 -18.71 -12.81
N GLY A 188 -2.50 -19.33 -13.84
CA GLY A 188 -3.16 -18.64 -14.94
C GLY A 188 -4.34 -17.76 -14.52
N GLU A 189 -5.10 -18.15 -13.51
CA GLU A 189 -6.20 -17.33 -12.97
C GLU A 189 -5.67 -16.03 -12.35
N VAL A 190 -4.61 -16.10 -11.54
CA VAL A 190 -3.99 -14.92 -10.93
C VAL A 190 -3.32 -14.02 -11.98
N ARG A 191 -2.72 -14.61 -13.02
CA ARG A 191 -2.15 -13.87 -14.14
C ARG A 191 -3.20 -13.10 -14.95
N SER A 192 -4.40 -13.66 -15.04
CA SER A 192 -5.51 -13.07 -15.79
C SER A 192 -6.27 -12.00 -15.00
N SER A 193 -6.42 -12.18 -13.70
CA SER A 193 -7.20 -11.27 -12.83
C SER A 193 -6.77 -11.34 -11.38
N ASN A 194 -7.06 -10.28 -10.61
CA ASN A 194 -6.93 -10.34 -9.17
C ASN A 194 -8.02 -11.22 -8.58
N LEU A 195 -7.63 -12.14 -7.71
CA LEU A 195 -8.55 -13.04 -7.03
C LEU A 195 -8.81 -12.56 -5.60
N ARG A 196 -10.05 -12.78 -5.10
CA ARG A 196 -10.43 -12.47 -3.74
C ARG A 196 -11.40 -13.52 -3.21
N TRP A 197 -11.14 -13.96 -1.98
CA TRP A 197 -12.00 -14.87 -1.22
C TRP A 197 -12.38 -14.21 0.10
N ASP A 198 -13.64 -13.88 0.25
CA ASP A 198 -14.19 -13.36 1.49
C ASP A 198 -14.58 -14.54 2.40
N LEU A 199 -14.05 -14.53 3.62
CA LEU A 199 -14.21 -15.64 4.58
C LEU A 199 -15.20 -15.30 5.70
N GLY A 200 -15.79 -14.10 5.62
CA GLY A 200 -16.73 -13.58 6.64
C GLY A 200 -15.98 -12.98 7.84
N GLY A 201 -16.50 -13.21 9.06
CA GLY A 201 -15.88 -12.70 10.28
C GLY A 201 -15.81 -11.18 10.35
N LEU A 202 -14.76 -10.66 10.97
CA LEU A 202 -14.41 -9.25 10.98
C LEU A 202 -13.42 -8.97 9.84
N ASP A 203 -13.94 -8.75 8.64
CA ASP A 203 -13.20 -8.45 7.42
C ASP A 203 -12.10 -9.48 7.12
N GLN A 204 -12.45 -10.77 7.28
CA GLN A 204 -11.56 -11.88 6.99
C GLN A 204 -11.58 -12.16 5.49
N PHE A 205 -10.44 -12.04 4.84
CA PHE A 205 -10.31 -12.32 3.40
C PHE A 205 -8.90 -12.80 3.04
N VAL A 206 -8.79 -13.40 1.87
CA VAL A 206 -7.54 -13.65 1.17
C VAL A 206 -7.62 -13.05 -0.23
N THR A 207 -6.52 -12.47 -0.71
CA THR A 207 -6.40 -12.04 -2.11
C THR A 207 -5.14 -12.62 -2.73
N ALA A 208 -5.16 -12.84 -4.05
CA ALA A 208 -3.98 -13.16 -4.83
C ALA A 208 -3.93 -12.28 -6.08
N SER A 209 -2.77 -11.71 -6.38
CA SER A 209 -2.55 -10.83 -7.53
C SER A 209 -1.10 -10.91 -8.01
N THR A 210 -0.86 -10.59 -9.28
CA THR A 210 0.50 -10.34 -9.76
C THR A 210 0.91 -8.88 -9.47
N LEU A 211 2.21 -8.59 -9.49
CA LEU A 211 2.71 -7.22 -9.30
C LEU A 211 2.56 -6.37 -10.58
N HIS A 212 2.36 -5.05 -10.39
CA HIS A 212 2.31 -4.04 -11.44
C HIS A 212 3.57 -3.15 -11.46
N THR A 213 4.74 -3.73 -11.18
CA THR A 213 6.00 -2.98 -11.15
C THR A 213 7.17 -3.89 -11.47
N ASP A 214 8.25 -3.30 -11.98
CA ASP A 214 9.55 -3.96 -12.03
C ASP A 214 10.36 -3.70 -10.76
N ASP A 215 11.51 -4.38 -10.63
CA ASP A 215 12.39 -4.26 -9.46
C ASP A 215 13.12 -2.93 -9.34
N ASN A 216 12.96 -2.01 -10.30
CA ASN A 216 13.77 -0.81 -10.43
C ASN A 216 12.99 0.49 -10.25
N THR A 217 11.68 0.43 -10.01
CA THR A 217 10.83 1.63 -9.89
C THR A 217 10.79 2.15 -8.47
N PHE A 218 11.93 2.62 -7.96
CA PHE A 218 12.04 3.22 -6.63
C PHE A 218 11.58 4.67 -6.60
N ASP A 219 11.65 5.36 -7.72
CA ASP A 219 11.33 6.77 -7.87
C ASP A 219 10.14 6.95 -8.80
N ALA A 220 9.22 7.82 -8.43
CA ALA A 220 8.07 8.15 -9.25
C ALA A 220 7.66 9.62 -9.11
N GLU A 221 7.27 10.21 -10.22
CA GLU A 221 6.57 11.48 -10.26
C GLU A 221 5.18 11.26 -10.83
N PHE A 222 4.23 12.07 -10.42
CA PHE A 222 2.89 12.07 -10.97
C PHE A 222 2.33 13.48 -11.04
N ASP A 223 1.44 13.69 -11.99
CA ASP A 223 0.62 14.89 -12.11
C ASP A 223 -0.85 14.52 -12.35
N TYR A 224 -1.72 15.38 -11.89
CA TYR A 224 -3.16 15.23 -12.08
C TYR A 224 -3.82 16.60 -12.09
N ILE A 225 -4.77 16.78 -12.99
CA ILE A 225 -5.61 18.00 -13.03
C ILE A 225 -7.02 17.60 -12.60
N ASP A 226 -7.47 18.12 -11.46
CA ASP A 226 -8.89 18.11 -11.11
C ASP A 226 -9.54 19.33 -11.80
N ASP A 227 -10.14 19.06 -12.95
CA ASP A 227 -10.73 20.09 -13.84
C ASP A 227 -12.17 20.48 -13.45
N SER A 228 -12.78 19.71 -12.58
CA SER A 228 -14.17 19.88 -12.15
C SER A 228 -14.31 19.90 -10.62
N PRO A 229 -13.55 20.76 -9.91
CA PRO A 229 -13.61 20.80 -8.46
C PRO A 229 -15.00 21.27 -7.99
N VAL A 230 -15.53 20.57 -7.00
CA VAL A 230 -16.81 20.94 -6.37
C VAL A 230 -16.63 22.21 -5.53
N GLU A 231 -17.68 23.05 -5.40
CA GLU A 231 -17.69 24.22 -4.52
C GLU A 231 -17.43 23.82 -3.06
N GLY A 232 -16.67 24.66 -2.34
CA GLY A 232 -16.28 24.47 -0.96
C GLY A 232 -14.89 23.84 -0.79
N GLU A 233 -14.59 23.45 0.44
CA GLU A 233 -13.28 22.88 0.80
C GLU A 233 -13.04 21.53 0.13
N GLN A 234 -11.91 21.38 -0.51
CA GLN A 234 -11.36 20.14 -1.04
C GLN A 234 -10.11 19.79 -0.22
N ALA A 235 -9.83 18.50 -0.04
CA ALA A 235 -8.69 18.00 0.73
C ALA A 235 -7.95 16.95 -0.10
N TYR A 236 -6.89 17.36 -0.79
CA TYR A 236 -6.08 16.48 -1.64
C TYR A 236 -4.95 15.85 -0.83
N TRP A 237 -4.84 14.54 -0.89
CA TRP A 237 -3.78 13.79 -0.24
C TRP A 237 -3.47 12.52 -1.01
N VAL A 238 -2.29 11.94 -0.76
CA VAL A 238 -1.86 10.71 -1.42
C VAL A 238 -1.49 9.62 -0.44
N ARG A 239 -1.67 8.38 -0.90
CA ARG A 239 -1.14 7.17 -0.30
C ARG A 239 -0.21 6.49 -1.28
N VAL A 240 1.02 6.26 -0.84
CA VAL A 240 2.03 5.48 -1.56
C VAL A 240 2.03 4.07 -1.00
N VAL A 241 2.16 3.07 -1.87
CA VAL A 241 2.35 1.67 -1.50
C VAL A 241 3.54 1.11 -2.26
N GLN A 242 4.48 0.54 -1.54
CA GLN A 242 5.62 -0.19 -2.10
C GLN A 242 5.32 -1.69 -2.23
N THR A 243 6.11 -2.39 -3.02
CA THR A 243 5.98 -3.85 -3.24
C THR A 243 6.23 -4.68 -1.98
N ASP A 244 7.05 -4.17 -1.05
CA ASP A 244 7.31 -4.74 0.27
C ASP A 244 6.21 -4.42 1.30
N PHE A 245 5.11 -3.81 0.85
CA PHE A 245 3.95 -3.43 1.63
C PHE A 245 4.14 -2.22 2.56
N HIS A 246 5.31 -1.59 2.56
CA HIS A 246 5.46 -0.31 3.23
C HIS A 246 4.64 0.79 2.54
N ARG A 247 4.14 1.72 3.34
CA ARG A 247 3.22 2.77 2.91
C ARG A 247 3.65 4.12 3.43
N ALA A 248 3.25 5.16 2.70
CA ALA A 248 3.32 6.54 3.16
C ALA A 248 1.99 7.26 2.89
N TRP A 249 1.66 8.24 3.75
CA TRP A 249 0.47 9.07 3.63
C TRP A 249 0.85 10.52 3.83
N SER A 250 0.53 11.38 2.87
CA SER A 250 0.76 12.82 3.00
C SER A 250 -0.23 13.48 3.95
N SER A 251 0.13 14.63 4.52
CA SER A 251 -0.87 15.58 5.00
C SER A 251 -1.72 16.10 3.84
N PRO A 252 -3.02 16.38 4.05
CA PRO A 252 -3.86 16.99 3.03
C PRO A 252 -3.41 18.39 2.67
N ILE A 253 -3.65 18.79 1.41
CA ILE A 253 -3.66 20.18 0.95
C ILE A 253 -5.11 20.60 0.87
N TYR A 254 -5.45 21.67 1.55
CA TYR A 254 -6.82 22.18 1.58
C TYR A 254 -6.99 23.30 0.58
N ILE A 255 -7.91 23.11 -0.37
CA ILE A 255 -8.25 24.11 -1.39
C ILE A 255 -9.72 24.49 -1.23
N GLU A 256 -9.96 25.75 -0.86
CA GLU A 256 -11.30 26.32 -0.84
C GLU A 256 -11.69 26.79 -2.25
N ASN A 257 -12.57 26.03 -2.90
CA ASN A 257 -13.06 26.35 -4.24
C ASN A 257 -14.24 27.31 -4.19
N LYS A 258 -14.05 28.51 -4.72
CA LYS A 258 -15.09 29.51 -4.91
C LYS A 258 -15.53 29.50 -6.37
N ILE A 259 -16.64 28.84 -6.68
CA ILE A 259 -17.20 28.90 -8.03
C ILE A 259 -17.63 30.36 -8.29
N ARG A 260 -17.05 30.97 -9.31
CA ARG A 260 -17.55 32.28 -9.77
C ARG A 260 -18.97 32.06 -10.30
N LYS A 261 -19.98 32.51 -9.58
CA LYS A 261 -21.31 32.71 -10.16
C LYS A 261 -21.12 33.72 -11.26
N ASN A 262 -21.17 33.28 -12.52
CA ASN A 262 -21.32 34.22 -13.63
C ASN A 262 -22.66 34.96 -13.42
N LEU A 263 -22.58 36.25 -13.03
CA LEU A 263 -23.69 37.16 -13.05
C LEU A 263 -23.99 37.59 -14.47
#